data_8b835fac2db22686ca453c02211b4471
#
_entry.id   8b835fac2db22686ca453c02211b4471
#
_cell.length_a   1.000
_cell.length_b   1.000
_cell.length_c   1.000
_cell.angle_alpha   90.00
_cell.angle_beta   90.00
_cell.angle_gamma   90.00
#
_symmetry.space_group_name_H-M   'P 1'
#
loop_
_entity.id
_entity.type
_entity.pdbx_description
1 polymer ?
#
loop_
_entity_poly.entity_id
_entity_poly.type
_entity_poly.pdbx_seq_one_letter_code
_entity_poly.pdbx_strand_id
1 'polypeptide(L)'
;MKLVLMGTNSFVVPIFEQVANAGHEIMAVYTRGPKPVGRKQILTPSPVHDWAAARGIPVYHKAREYDMHPDMVVVVSYGAILRDNVLNSAPCINIHPSDLPKYRGPSPIRSAIYNGDKTSAVCLMQITAELDAGDVYMRRAFEIGENDTNEMVENRVSEIGADMLIEYLKNPDEYPATPQSGTPTFTRKFTGADEIIDWTKSPHDIHNMVRALGAGRTKINGADVKILETRVVDGALEIMRLQPAGKKPMDWKSFVNGLRGAEIKIGE
;
A
#
# COMPACT_ATOMS: atom_id res chain seq x y z
N MET A 1 15.02 -17.35 14.99
CA MET A 1 14.16 -18.11 14.06
C MET A 1 14.73 -18.00 12.65
N LYS A 2 14.50 -19.05 11.83
CA LYS A 2 14.76 -19.06 10.38
C LYS A 2 13.52 -18.56 9.66
N LEU A 3 13.62 -17.49 8.90
CA LEU A 3 12.49 -16.83 8.26
C LEU A 3 12.65 -16.78 6.74
N VAL A 4 11.53 -16.91 6.04
CA VAL A 4 11.39 -16.50 4.64
C VAL A 4 10.50 -15.27 4.60
N LEU A 5 10.95 -14.21 3.92
CA LEU A 5 10.22 -12.95 3.80
C LEU A 5 9.67 -12.80 2.39
N MET A 6 8.40 -12.42 2.27
CA MET A 6 7.73 -12.22 0.99
C MET A 6 7.11 -10.82 0.92
N GLY A 7 7.60 -9.99 -0.01
CA GLY A 7 7.12 -8.61 -0.12
C GLY A 7 7.57 -7.93 -1.41
N THR A 8 7.01 -6.75 -1.72
CA THR A 8 7.31 -6.09 -3.00
C THR A 8 7.48 -4.58 -2.89
N ASN A 9 6.60 -3.89 -2.18
CA ASN A 9 6.52 -2.43 -2.16
C ASN A 9 7.55 -1.79 -1.24
N SER A 10 7.83 -0.50 -1.42
CA SER A 10 8.84 0.25 -0.67
C SER A 10 8.55 0.30 0.83
N PHE A 11 7.30 0.46 1.24
CA PHE A 11 6.92 0.52 2.65
C PHE A 11 7.16 -0.80 3.41
N VAL A 12 7.41 -1.90 2.70
CA VAL A 12 7.76 -3.20 3.29
C VAL A 12 9.21 -3.24 3.77
N VAL A 13 10.09 -2.47 3.12
CA VAL A 13 11.53 -2.48 3.39
C VAL A 13 11.86 -2.16 4.86
N PRO A 14 11.29 -1.11 5.50
CA PRO A 14 11.55 -0.85 6.91
C PRO A 14 11.11 -1.97 7.84
N ILE A 15 10.02 -2.68 7.51
CA ILE A 15 9.55 -3.84 8.29
C ILE A 15 10.59 -4.96 8.23
N PHE A 16 11.05 -5.32 7.04
CA PHE A 16 12.06 -6.38 6.85
C PHE A 16 13.41 -5.99 7.42
N GLU A 17 13.76 -4.70 7.39
CA GLU A 17 14.94 -4.16 8.04
C GLU A 17 14.95 -4.42 9.54
N GLN A 18 13.84 -4.14 10.22
CA GLN A 18 13.73 -4.39 11.65
C GLN A 18 13.80 -5.88 12.00
N VAL A 19 13.19 -6.76 11.15
CA VAL A 19 13.30 -8.21 11.31
C VAL A 19 14.77 -8.68 11.20
N ALA A 20 15.51 -8.17 10.22
CA ALA A 20 16.92 -8.49 10.06
C ALA A 20 17.76 -8.02 11.25
N ASN A 21 17.49 -6.80 11.74
CA ASN A 21 18.21 -6.21 12.88
C ASN A 21 17.87 -6.90 14.22
N ALA A 22 16.73 -7.59 14.32
CA ALA A 22 16.36 -8.37 15.50
C ALA A 22 17.11 -9.70 15.64
N GLY A 23 18.02 -10.02 14.71
CA GLY A 23 18.90 -11.19 14.79
C GLY A 23 18.26 -12.48 14.29
N HIS A 24 17.17 -12.41 13.54
CA HIS A 24 16.60 -13.57 12.86
C HIS A 24 17.43 -13.95 11.62
N GLU A 25 17.55 -15.25 11.34
CA GLU A 25 18.16 -15.77 10.12
C GLU A 25 17.17 -15.64 8.96
N ILE A 26 17.45 -14.76 8.00
CA ILE A 26 16.63 -14.63 6.79
C ILE A 26 17.19 -15.56 5.73
N MET A 27 16.54 -16.69 5.53
CA MET A 27 16.96 -17.72 4.57
C MET A 27 16.83 -17.23 3.13
N ALA A 28 15.76 -16.49 2.83
CA ALA A 28 15.47 -15.97 1.49
C ALA A 28 14.42 -14.87 1.52
N VAL A 29 14.41 -14.10 0.44
CA VAL A 29 13.37 -13.12 0.13
C VAL A 29 12.69 -13.48 -1.18
N TYR A 30 11.37 -13.52 -1.17
CA TYR A 30 10.55 -13.64 -2.36
C TYR A 30 9.90 -12.30 -2.70
N THR A 31 10.12 -11.85 -3.92
CA THR A 31 9.56 -10.58 -4.40
C THR A 31 9.23 -10.66 -5.89
N ARG A 32 8.45 -9.71 -6.37
CA ARG A 32 8.15 -9.59 -7.79
C ARG A 32 9.43 -9.41 -8.61
N GLY A 33 9.53 -10.09 -9.75
CA GLY A 33 10.61 -9.87 -10.71
C GLY A 33 10.64 -8.44 -11.27
N PRO A 34 11.77 -8.03 -11.88
CA PRO A 34 11.91 -6.70 -12.48
C PRO A 34 10.79 -6.39 -13.46
N LYS A 35 10.31 -5.14 -13.46
CA LYS A 35 9.28 -4.65 -14.39
C LYS A 35 9.78 -3.40 -15.11
N PRO A 36 9.32 -3.17 -16.35
CA PRO A 36 9.59 -1.92 -17.04
C PRO A 36 9.02 -0.72 -16.29
N VAL A 37 9.84 0.31 -16.04
CA VAL A 37 9.46 1.53 -15.34
C VAL A 37 9.81 2.76 -16.16
N GLY A 38 8.96 3.79 -16.07
CA GLY A 38 9.14 5.07 -16.73
C GLY A 38 8.98 5.02 -18.25
N ARG A 39 9.19 6.17 -18.91
CA ARG A 39 9.03 6.31 -20.37
C ARG A 39 10.02 5.44 -21.17
N LYS A 40 11.20 5.21 -20.61
CA LYS A 40 12.26 4.40 -21.25
C LYS A 40 12.09 2.90 -21.02
N GLN A 41 11.05 2.46 -20.31
CA GLN A 41 10.76 1.04 -20.03
C GLN A 41 11.97 0.27 -19.46
N ILE A 42 12.72 0.91 -18.55
CA ILE A 42 13.91 0.29 -17.94
C ILE A 42 13.43 -0.79 -16.96
N LEU A 43 13.94 -2.00 -17.12
CA LEU A 43 13.68 -3.09 -16.19
C LEU A 43 14.24 -2.74 -14.82
N THR A 44 13.34 -2.51 -13.87
CA THR A 44 13.68 -2.07 -12.52
C THR A 44 13.24 -3.14 -11.51
N PRO A 45 14.13 -3.61 -10.65
CA PRO A 45 13.79 -4.52 -9.55
C PRO A 45 12.82 -3.86 -8.57
N SER A 46 12.26 -4.67 -7.66
CA SER A 46 11.46 -4.14 -6.57
C SER A 46 12.37 -3.54 -5.47
N PRO A 47 11.89 -2.57 -4.67
CA PRO A 47 12.64 -2.07 -3.51
C PRO A 47 13.08 -3.17 -2.54
N VAL A 48 12.26 -4.20 -2.36
CA VAL A 48 12.58 -5.35 -1.52
C VAL A 48 13.72 -6.20 -2.13
N HIS A 49 13.79 -6.32 -3.48
CA HIS A 49 14.91 -6.97 -4.14
C HIS A 49 16.22 -6.24 -3.84
N ASP A 50 16.25 -4.92 -4.05
CA ASP A 50 17.46 -4.12 -3.88
C ASP A 50 17.93 -4.14 -2.42
N TRP A 51 17.00 -4.10 -1.48
CA TRP A 51 17.28 -4.24 -0.05
C TRP A 51 17.91 -5.58 0.30
N ALA A 52 17.35 -6.69 -0.18
CA ALA A 52 17.85 -8.04 0.10
C ALA A 52 19.20 -8.29 -0.57
N ALA A 53 19.37 -7.89 -1.83
CA ALA A 53 20.62 -8.02 -2.56
C ALA A 53 21.78 -7.26 -1.89
N ALA A 54 21.52 -6.04 -1.39
CA ALA A 54 22.52 -5.25 -0.66
C ALA A 54 23.00 -5.93 0.64
N ARG A 55 22.24 -6.90 1.17
CA ARG A 55 22.56 -7.69 2.37
C ARG A 55 23.08 -9.09 2.07
N GLY A 56 23.23 -9.45 0.80
CA GLY A 56 23.60 -10.80 0.40
C GLY A 56 22.54 -11.86 0.69
N ILE A 57 21.29 -11.47 0.92
CA ILE A 57 20.18 -12.39 1.17
C ILE A 57 19.71 -12.95 -0.19
N PRO A 58 19.55 -14.29 -0.33
CA PRO A 58 19.04 -14.89 -1.57
C PRO A 58 17.68 -14.33 -1.98
N VAL A 59 17.53 -13.93 -3.26
CA VAL A 59 16.30 -13.35 -3.81
C VAL A 59 15.68 -14.23 -4.86
N TYR A 60 14.40 -14.54 -4.71
CA TYR A 60 13.62 -15.34 -5.64
C TYR A 60 12.39 -14.57 -6.16
N HIS A 61 11.97 -14.89 -7.38
CA HIS A 61 10.86 -14.21 -8.06
C HIS A 61 9.64 -15.11 -8.29
N LYS A 62 9.74 -16.41 -7.99
CA LYS A 62 8.69 -17.38 -8.31
C LYS A 62 8.43 -18.30 -7.12
N ALA A 63 7.38 -18.02 -6.37
CA ALA A 63 6.99 -18.88 -5.23
C ALA A 63 6.54 -20.30 -5.65
N ARG A 64 6.25 -20.55 -6.92
CA ARG A 64 5.96 -21.90 -7.41
C ARG A 64 7.15 -22.87 -7.30
N GLU A 65 8.36 -22.33 -7.26
CA GLU A 65 9.64 -23.06 -7.14
C GLU A 65 10.12 -23.09 -5.69
N TYR A 66 9.24 -22.74 -4.74
CA TYR A 66 9.55 -22.71 -3.33
C TYR A 66 9.74 -24.14 -2.79
N ASP A 67 10.92 -24.39 -2.20
CA ASP A 67 11.32 -25.65 -1.55
C ASP A 67 12.18 -25.31 -0.32
N MET A 68 11.58 -24.71 0.69
CA MET A 68 12.26 -24.30 1.92
C MET A 68 11.42 -24.68 3.14
N HIS A 69 12.10 -24.88 4.26
CA HIS A 69 11.48 -25.23 5.53
C HIS A 69 11.96 -24.25 6.61
N PRO A 70 11.43 -22.98 6.60
CA PRO A 70 11.71 -22.03 7.66
C PRO A 70 10.92 -22.34 8.92
N ASP A 71 11.22 -21.65 10.00
CA ASP A 71 10.34 -21.64 11.19
C ASP A 71 9.04 -20.88 10.91
N MET A 72 9.09 -19.87 10.02
CA MET A 72 7.92 -19.05 9.64
C MET A 72 8.12 -18.35 8.30
N VAL A 73 7.01 -18.16 7.56
CA VAL A 73 6.94 -17.32 6.36
C VAL A 73 6.23 -16.01 6.72
N VAL A 74 6.90 -14.88 6.53
CA VAL A 74 6.35 -13.54 6.76
C VAL A 74 6.03 -12.88 5.43
N VAL A 75 4.78 -12.49 5.26
CA VAL A 75 4.27 -11.89 4.03
C VAL A 75 3.80 -10.46 4.29
N VAL A 76 4.24 -9.51 3.46
CA VAL A 76 3.79 -8.12 3.51
C VAL A 76 3.71 -7.59 2.08
N SER A 77 2.51 -7.28 1.60
CA SER A 77 2.32 -6.70 0.26
C SER A 77 3.07 -7.43 -0.85
N TYR A 78 2.98 -8.76 -0.88
CA TYR A 78 3.66 -9.61 -1.86
C TYR A 78 2.99 -9.59 -3.24
N GLY A 79 1.66 -9.58 -3.26
CA GLY A 79 0.86 -9.40 -4.48
C GLY A 79 0.71 -10.66 -5.35
N ALA A 80 1.08 -11.83 -4.85
CA ALA A 80 0.84 -13.13 -5.48
C ALA A 80 0.15 -14.08 -4.49
N ILE A 81 -0.67 -14.99 -5.03
CA ILE A 81 -1.34 -16.03 -4.23
C ILE A 81 -0.30 -17.07 -3.83
N LEU A 82 -0.24 -17.39 -2.55
CA LEU A 82 0.55 -18.50 -2.02
C LEU A 82 -0.16 -19.81 -2.32
N ARG A 83 0.62 -20.81 -2.72
CA ARG A 83 0.15 -22.15 -3.02
C ARG A 83 0.52 -23.10 -1.88
N ASP A 84 0.00 -24.31 -1.95
CA ASP A 84 0.19 -25.37 -0.95
C ASP A 84 1.66 -25.65 -0.62
N ASN A 85 2.56 -25.54 -1.60
CA ASN A 85 4.00 -25.73 -1.37
C ASN A 85 4.59 -24.70 -0.39
N VAL A 86 4.03 -23.50 -0.31
CA VAL A 86 4.41 -22.50 0.69
C VAL A 86 3.59 -22.66 1.96
N LEU A 87 2.25 -22.76 1.82
CA LEU A 87 1.32 -22.82 2.96
C LEU A 87 1.56 -24.02 3.87
N ASN A 88 2.05 -25.15 3.32
CA ASN A 88 2.32 -26.38 4.06
C ASN A 88 3.79 -26.48 4.54
N SER A 89 4.64 -25.51 4.23
CA SER A 89 6.07 -25.56 4.61
C SER A 89 6.32 -25.10 6.04
N ALA A 90 5.58 -24.11 6.50
CA ALA A 90 5.67 -23.50 7.81
C ALA A 90 4.44 -22.61 8.09
N PRO A 91 4.21 -22.16 9.33
CA PRO A 91 3.24 -21.11 9.61
C PRO A 91 3.47 -19.88 8.74
N CYS A 92 2.44 -19.43 8.03
CA CYS A 92 2.48 -18.26 7.17
C CYS A 92 1.68 -17.12 7.82
N ILE A 93 2.32 -15.98 8.03
CA ILE A 93 1.69 -14.79 8.62
C ILE A 93 1.73 -13.61 7.66
N ASN A 94 0.73 -12.74 7.74
CA ASN A 94 0.61 -11.54 6.92
C ASN A 94 0.37 -10.29 7.76
N ILE A 95 1.08 -9.21 7.44
CA ILE A 95 0.72 -7.88 7.92
C ILE A 95 -0.29 -7.30 6.94
N HIS A 96 -1.56 -7.22 7.35
CA HIS A 96 -2.65 -6.71 6.54
C HIS A 96 -3.09 -5.33 7.05
N PRO A 97 -3.00 -4.26 6.24
CA PRO A 97 -3.26 -2.90 6.70
C PRO A 97 -4.75 -2.53 6.59
N SER A 98 -5.60 -3.27 7.27
CA SER A 98 -7.00 -2.91 7.49
C SER A 98 -7.52 -3.49 8.80
N ASP A 99 -8.64 -2.95 9.27
CA ASP A 99 -9.41 -3.46 10.40
C ASP A 99 -10.25 -4.66 9.97
N LEU A 100 -9.61 -5.82 9.82
CA LEU A 100 -10.25 -7.07 9.36
C LEU A 100 -11.48 -7.42 10.23
N PRO A 101 -12.57 -7.89 9.60
CA PRO A 101 -12.70 -8.36 8.22
C PRO A 101 -12.98 -7.27 7.17
N LYS A 102 -12.84 -6.00 7.51
CA LYS A 102 -13.01 -4.89 6.57
C LYS A 102 -11.82 -4.81 5.61
N TYR A 103 -12.12 -4.61 4.32
CA TYR A 103 -11.09 -4.42 3.28
C TYR A 103 -10.13 -5.60 3.06
N ARG A 104 -10.61 -6.84 3.04
CA ARG A 104 -9.85 -7.97 2.50
C ARG A 104 -9.44 -7.69 1.05
N GLY A 105 -8.25 -8.08 0.63
CA GLY A 105 -7.79 -7.96 -0.76
C GLY A 105 -6.64 -6.97 -0.98
N PRO A 106 -6.41 -6.55 -2.25
CA PRO A 106 -5.11 -6.00 -2.67
C PRO A 106 -4.87 -4.52 -2.36
N SER A 107 -5.86 -3.73 -1.92
CA SER A 107 -5.74 -2.28 -1.81
C SER A 107 -6.40 -1.69 -0.55
N PRO A 108 -6.17 -2.27 0.65
CA PRO A 108 -6.88 -1.86 1.86
C PRO A 108 -6.64 -0.39 2.25
N ILE A 109 -5.40 0.09 2.25
CA ILE A 109 -5.05 1.48 2.59
C ILE A 109 -5.76 2.46 1.65
N ARG A 110 -5.60 2.26 0.34
CA ARG A 110 -6.22 3.13 -0.66
C ARG A 110 -7.75 3.13 -0.54
N SER A 111 -8.34 1.97 -0.26
CA SER A 111 -9.80 1.85 -0.10
C SER A 111 -10.29 2.60 1.13
N ALA A 112 -9.61 2.50 2.26
CA ALA A 112 -9.94 3.23 3.47
C ALA A 112 -9.89 4.75 3.26
N ILE A 113 -8.82 5.25 2.64
CA ILE A 113 -8.67 6.69 2.32
C ILE A 113 -9.73 7.14 1.30
N TYR A 114 -9.93 6.37 0.22
CA TYR A 114 -10.89 6.67 -0.84
C TYR A 114 -12.32 6.79 -0.31
N ASN A 115 -12.68 5.91 0.62
CA ASN A 115 -14.01 5.91 1.26
C ASN A 115 -14.13 6.92 2.40
N GLY A 116 -13.07 7.65 2.74
CA GLY A 116 -13.09 8.68 3.78
C GLY A 116 -13.12 8.15 5.21
N ASP A 117 -12.66 6.93 5.44
CA ASP A 117 -12.52 6.36 6.78
C ASP A 117 -11.59 7.23 7.63
N LYS A 118 -11.96 7.45 8.88
CA LYS A 118 -11.19 8.25 9.84
C LYS A 118 -10.22 7.39 10.66
N THR A 119 -10.43 6.09 10.66
CA THR A 119 -9.60 5.11 11.38
C THR A 119 -9.44 3.85 10.54
N SER A 120 -8.36 3.15 10.77
CA SER A 120 -8.10 1.80 10.25
C SER A 120 -7.30 1.01 11.28
N ALA A 121 -6.80 -0.15 10.91
CA ALA A 121 -5.91 -0.94 11.74
C ALA A 121 -4.82 -1.63 10.92
N VAL A 122 -3.77 -2.08 11.59
CA VAL A 122 -2.85 -3.09 11.10
C VAL A 122 -3.19 -4.39 11.81
N CYS A 123 -3.43 -5.45 11.04
CA CYS A 123 -3.64 -6.80 11.55
C CYS A 123 -2.45 -7.69 11.20
N LEU A 124 -1.90 -8.37 12.19
CA LEU A 124 -1.02 -9.52 11.99
C LEU A 124 -1.92 -10.77 12.00
N MET A 125 -1.97 -11.49 10.90
CA MET A 125 -2.94 -12.56 10.69
C MET A 125 -2.31 -13.81 10.09
N GLN A 126 -2.94 -14.95 10.29
CA GLN A 126 -2.62 -16.20 9.62
C GLN A 126 -3.00 -16.11 8.14
N ILE A 127 -2.17 -16.68 7.26
CA ILE A 127 -2.54 -16.86 5.86
C ILE A 127 -3.17 -18.24 5.69
N THR A 128 -4.34 -18.24 5.05
CA THR A 128 -5.10 -19.43 4.66
C THR A 128 -5.33 -19.44 3.15
N ALA A 129 -5.98 -20.48 2.64
CA ALA A 129 -6.35 -20.56 1.22
C ALA A 129 -7.40 -19.50 0.82
N GLU A 130 -8.25 -19.07 1.78
CA GLU A 130 -9.22 -18.01 1.55
C GLU A 130 -8.55 -16.63 1.71
N LEU A 131 -8.87 -15.70 0.78
CA LEU A 131 -8.25 -14.37 0.70
C LEU A 131 -8.46 -13.57 1.99
N ASP A 132 -7.36 -13.29 2.69
CA ASP A 132 -7.28 -12.47 3.91
C ASP A 132 -8.34 -12.82 4.98
N ALA A 133 -8.71 -14.13 5.05
CA ALA A 133 -9.75 -14.64 5.94
C ALA A 133 -9.23 -15.35 7.20
N GLY A 134 -7.92 -15.56 7.30
CA GLY A 134 -7.29 -16.24 8.43
C GLY A 134 -7.46 -15.49 9.74
N ASP A 135 -7.26 -16.20 10.83
CA ASP A 135 -7.37 -15.69 12.19
C ASP A 135 -6.33 -14.61 12.48
N VAL A 136 -6.67 -13.67 13.35
CA VAL A 136 -5.85 -12.51 13.69
C VAL A 136 -5.13 -12.76 15.01
N TYR A 137 -3.79 -12.66 14.97
CA TYR A 137 -2.92 -12.72 16.16
C TYR A 137 -2.88 -11.42 16.92
N MET A 138 -2.73 -10.31 16.19
CA MET A 138 -2.60 -8.97 16.77
C MET A 138 -3.32 -7.95 15.91
N ARG A 139 -3.83 -6.88 16.55
CA ARG A 139 -4.49 -5.76 15.91
C ARG A 139 -4.08 -4.45 16.60
N ARG A 140 -3.66 -3.46 15.81
CA ARG A 140 -3.40 -2.10 16.29
C ARG A 140 -4.13 -1.09 15.43
N ALA A 141 -5.07 -0.36 16.03
CA ALA A 141 -5.79 0.71 15.37
C ALA A 141 -4.90 1.95 15.18
N PHE A 142 -5.18 2.72 14.13
CA PHE A 142 -4.57 4.03 13.87
C PHE A 142 -5.57 4.98 13.23
N GLU A 143 -5.30 6.28 13.35
CA GLU A 143 -6.11 7.34 12.74
C GLU A 143 -5.65 7.61 11.31
N ILE A 144 -6.60 7.98 10.44
CA ILE A 144 -6.38 8.50 9.09
C ILE A 144 -6.79 9.97 9.11
N GLY A 145 -5.82 10.86 9.08
CA GLY A 145 -6.04 12.31 9.05
C GLY A 145 -6.69 12.77 7.75
N GLU A 146 -7.32 13.94 7.80
CA GLU A 146 -8.06 14.48 6.64
C GLU A 146 -7.20 14.66 5.40
N ASN A 147 -5.93 15.01 5.57
CA ASN A 147 -4.98 15.24 4.48
C ASN A 147 -3.94 14.12 4.35
N ASP A 148 -4.09 13.01 5.08
CA ASP A 148 -3.18 11.88 4.94
C ASP A 148 -3.24 11.30 3.53
N THR A 149 -2.10 11.23 2.86
CA THR A 149 -1.94 10.57 1.57
C THR A 149 -1.75 9.06 1.75
N ASN A 150 -1.89 8.29 0.67
CA ASN A 150 -1.57 6.86 0.69
C ASN A 150 -0.15 6.60 1.20
N GLU A 151 0.83 7.41 0.79
CA GLU A 151 2.24 7.26 1.21
C GLU A 151 2.40 7.50 2.72
N MET A 152 1.75 8.53 3.28
CA MET A 152 1.79 8.80 4.73
C MET A 152 1.20 7.66 5.53
N VAL A 153 0.09 7.08 5.07
CA VAL A 153 -0.54 5.93 5.74
C VAL A 153 0.31 4.67 5.56
N GLU A 154 0.91 4.43 4.38
CA GLU A 154 1.86 3.32 4.17
C GLU A 154 3.05 3.40 5.14
N ASN A 155 3.61 4.59 5.37
CA ASN A 155 4.70 4.78 6.33
C ASN A 155 4.25 4.46 7.78
N ARG A 156 3.08 4.95 8.19
CA ARG A 156 2.49 4.63 9.51
C ARG A 156 2.24 3.13 9.69
N VAL A 157 1.70 2.48 8.65
CA VAL A 157 1.50 1.02 8.62
C VAL A 157 2.84 0.27 8.73
N SER A 158 3.88 0.79 8.07
CA SER A 158 5.23 0.21 8.13
C SER A 158 5.79 0.23 9.56
N GLU A 159 5.67 1.34 10.25
CA GLU A 159 6.12 1.48 11.64
C GLU A 159 5.34 0.54 12.58
N ILE A 160 4.01 0.64 12.55
CA ILE A 160 3.14 -0.20 13.39
C ILE A 160 3.35 -1.69 13.09
N GLY A 161 3.41 -2.06 11.81
CA GLY A 161 3.58 -3.45 11.38
C GLY A 161 4.93 -4.03 11.77
N ALA A 162 5.99 -3.23 11.71
CA ALA A 162 7.32 -3.65 12.15
C ALA A 162 7.34 -3.93 13.67
N ASP A 163 6.79 -3.01 14.48
CA ASP A 163 6.73 -3.18 15.93
C ASP A 163 5.91 -4.42 16.32
N MET A 164 4.73 -4.60 15.69
CA MET A 164 3.88 -5.77 15.93
C MET A 164 4.59 -7.08 15.56
N LEU A 165 5.29 -7.09 14.42
CA LEU A 165 5.99 -8.28 13.95
C LEU A 165 7.15 -8.65 14.88
N ILE A 166 7.96 -7.68 15.31
CA ILE A 166 9.06 -7.92 16.24
C ILE A 166 8.53 -8.40 17.60
N GLU A 167 7.44 -7.82 18.09
CA GLU A 167 6.79 -8.25 19.33
C GLU A 167 6.30 -9.69 19.22
N TYR A 168 5.60 -10.04 18.14
CA TYR A 168 5.11 -11.39 17.88
C TYR A 168 6.24 -12.43 17.75
N LEU A 169 7.31 -12.10 17.00
CA LEU A 169 8.41 -13.03 16.75
C LEU A 169 9.24 -13.35 18.00
N LYS A 170 9.18 -12.53 19.06
CA LYS A 170 9.85 -12.81 20.35
C LYS A 170 9.20 -13.99 21.06
N ASN A 171 7.86 -14.07 21.06
CA ASN A 171 7.10 -15.13 21.72
C ASN A 171 5.74 -15.33 21.06
N PRO A 172 5.66 -16.05 19.91
CA PRO A 172 4.41 -16.24 19.18
C PRO A 172 3.29 -16.89 20.01
N ASP A 173 3.63 -17.73 20.98
CA ASP A 173 2.65 -18.43 21.83
C ASP A 173 1.87 -17.51 22.77
N GLU A 174 2.34 -16.28 23.01
CA GLU A 174 1.61 -15.27 23.79
C GLU A 174 0.46 -14.63 23.03
N TYR A 175 0.38 -14.85 21.71
CA TYR A 175 -0.60 -14.24 20.82
C TYR A 175 -1.46 -15.29 20.13
N PRO A 176 -2.41 -15.94 20.85
CA PRO A 176 -3.30 -16.91 20.23
C PRO A 176 -4.14 -16.25 19.15
N ALA A 177 -4.22 -16.90 17.99
CA ALA A 177 -5.04 -16.41 16.88
C ALA A 177 -6.53 -16.43 17.24
N THR A 178 -7.24 -15.37 16.87
CA THR A 178 -8.70 -15.25 17.07
C THR A 178 -9.42 -15.09 15.74
N PRO A 179 -10.54 -15.81 15.52
CA PRO A 179 -11.33 -15.68 14.30
C PRO A 179 -11.78 -14.23 14.05
N GLN A 180 -11.77 -13.82 12.78
CA GLN A 180 -12.34 -12.55 12.39
C GLN A 180 -13.85 -12.54 12.66
N SER A 181 -14.39 -11.42 13.17
CA SER A 181 -15.83 -11.25 13.45
C SER A 181 -16.39 -10.04 12.72
N GLY A 182 -17.65 -10.14 12.27
CA GLY A 182 -18.34 -9.09 11.52
C GLY A 182 -18.48 -9.42 10.03
N THR A 183 -19.04 -8.49 9.25
CA THR A 183 -19.28 -8.66 7.82
C THR A 183 -18.03 -8.30 7.02
N PRO A 184 -17.46 -9.24 6.24
CA PRO A 184 -16.28 -8.93 5.43
C PRO A 184 -16.63 -7.97 4.28
N THR A 185 -15.70 -7.05 4.00
CA THR A 185 -15.72 -6.24 2.79
C THR A 185 -14.44 -6.48 1.98
N PHE A 186 -14.52 -6.27 0.67
CA PHE A 186 -13.44 -6.62 -0.24
C PHE A 186 -12.94 -5.41 -1.01
N THR A 187 -11.65 -5.40 -1.31
CA THR A 187 -11.01 -4.39 -2.14
C THR A 187 -10.68 -4.95 -3.52
N ARG A 188 -10.54 -4.04 -4.48
CA ARG A 188 -10.02 -4.34 -5.82
C ARG A 188 -8.75 -3.52 -6.09
N LYS A 189 -8.03 -3.87 -7.14
CA LYS A 189 -6.95 -3.02 -7.62
C LYS A 189 -7.53 -1.77 -8.26
N PHE A 190 -7.01 -0.61 -7.91
CA PHE A 190 -7.29 0.64 -8.60
C PHE A 190 -6.55 0.69 -9.95
N THR A 191 -7.16 1.34 -10.92
CA THR A 191 -6.66 1.48 -12.30
C THR A 191 -6.60 2.95 -12.69
N GLY A 192 -6.03 3.27 -13.84
CA GLY A 192 -6.03 4.65 -14.35
C GLY A 192 -7.42 5.23 -14.63
N ALA A 193 -8.46 4.38 -14.77
CA ALA A 193 -9.84 4.85 -14.91
C ALA A 193 -10.38 5.42 -13.58
N ASP A 194 -9.91 4.92 -12.46
CA ASP A 194 -10.30 5.40 -11.12
C ASP A 194 -9.71 6.78 -10.80
N GLU A 195 -8.69 7.21 -11.55
CA GLU A 195 -8.08 8.53 -11.40
C GLU A 195 -8.88 9.64 -12.11
N ILE A 196 -9.89 9.32 -12.92
CA ILE A 196 -10.70 10.33 -13.63
C ILE A 196 -11.62 11.04 -12.63
N ILE A 197 -11.47 12.37 -12.50
CA ILE A 197 -12.28 13.17 -11.58
C ILE A 197 -13.70 13.31 -12.12
N ASP A 198 -14.66 12.87 -11.34
CA ASP A 198 -16.07 13.18 -11.51
C ASP A 198 -16.40 14.44 -10.68
N TRP A 199 -16.49 15.57 -11.34
CA TRP A 199 -16.77 16.88 -10.71
C TRP A 199 -18.20 17.02 -10.15
N THR A 200 -19.05 16.03 -10.34
CA THR A 200 -20.39 16.00 -9.71
C THR A 200 -20.34 15.46 -8.28
N LYS A 201 -19.23 14.88 -7.87
CA LYS A 201 -19.00 14.36 -6.52
C LYS A 201 -18.73 15.49 -5.52
N SER A 202 -18.90 15.17 -4.23
CA SER A 202 -18.60 16.12 -3.18
C SER A 202 -17.11 16.53 -3.15
N PRO A 203 -16.78 17.74 -2.66
CA PRO A 203 -15.40 18.16 -2.44
C PRO A 203 -14.56 17.14 -1.65
N HIS A 204 -15.15 16.50 -0.63
CA HIS A 204 -14.48 15.49 0.17
C HIS A 204 -14.22 14.20 -0.62
N ASP A 205 -15.17 13.75 -1.45
CA ASP A 205 -14.98 12.55 -2.28
C ASP A 205 -13.84 12.73 -3.28
N ILE A 206 -13.79 13.92 -3.94
CA ILE A 206 -12.72 14.24 -4.88
C ILE A 206 -11.38 14.32 -4.15
N HIS A 207 -11.34 14.99 -3.00
CA HIS A 207 -10.14 15.08 -2.17
C HIS A 207 -9.66 13.69 -1.72
N ASN A 208 -10.55 12.85 -1.22
CA ASN A 208 -10.24 11.48 -0.81
C ASN A 208 -9.68 10.65 -1.98
N MET A 209 -10.28 10.76 -3.17
CA MET A 209 -9.78 10.11 -4.37
C MET A 209 -8.35 10.55 -4.71
N VAL A 210 -8.08 11.87 -4.74
CA VAL A 210 -6.74 12.40 -5.09
C VAL A 210 -5.69 11.93 -4.10
N ARG A 211 -5.94 12.00 -2.80
CA ARG A 211 -4.98 11.60 -1.76
C ARG A 211 -4.80 10.07 -1.65
N ALA A 212 -5.83 9.29 -1.99
CA ALA A 212 -5.76 7.82 -2.02
C ALA A 212 -4.95 7.31 -3.22
N LEU A 213 -5.14 7.92 -4.41
CA LEU A 213 -4.56 7.44 -5.66
C LEU A 213 -3.28 8.17 -6.05
N GLY A 214 -2.97 9.30 -5.39
CA GLY A 214 -1.80 10.15 -5.65
C GLY A 214 -1.97 11.09 -6.83
N ALA A 215 -3.09 11.00 -7.57
CA ALA A 215 -3.47 11.96 -8.61
C ALA A 215 -4.96 11.84 -8.98
N GLY A 216 -5.56 12.95 -9.38
CA GLY A 216 -6.82 12.99 -10.12
C GLY A 216 -6.56 13.51 -11.54
N ARG A 217 -7.22 12.91 -12.54
CA ARG A 217 -7.10 13.31 -13.95
C ARG A 217 -8.32 14.11 -14.36
N THR A 218 -8.09 15.23 -15.03
CA THR A 218 -9.15 16.08 -15.57
C THR A 218 -8.65 16.85 -16.77
N LYS A 219 -9.53 17.66 -17.37
CA LYS A 219 -9.14 18.72 -18.32
C LYS A 219 -9.33 20.08 -17.67
N ILE A 220 -8.47 21.02 -18.03
CA ILE A 220 -8.63 22.45 -17.74
C ILE A 220 -8.42 23.21 -19.04
N ASN A 221 -9.43 23.94 -19.48
CA ASN A 221 -9.43 24.64 -20.77
C ASN A 221 -9.06 23.70 -21.94
N GLY A 222 -9.64 22.50 -21.99
CA GLY A 222 -9.39 21.49 -23.01
C GLY A 222 -8.07 20.71 -22.88
N ALA A 223 -7.14 21.14 -22.02
CA ALA A 223 -5.84 20.52 -21.84
C ALA A 223 -5.88 19.45 -20.72
N ASP A 224 -5.24 18.30 -20.95
CA ASP A 224 -5.12 17.25 -19.93
C ASP A 224 -4.24 17.72 -18.76
N VAL A 225 -4.75 17.53 -17.55
CA VAL A 225 -4.09 17.92 -16.29
C VAL A 225 -4.22 16.81 -15.26
N LYS A 226 -3.15 16.58 -14.50
CA LYS A 226 -3.19 15.80 -13.26
C LYS A 226 -3.27 16.73 -12.08
N ILE A 227 -4.29 16.58 -11.25
CA ILE A 227 -4.38 17.20 -9.94
C ILE A 227 -3.61 16.31 -8.96
N LEU A 228 -2.56 16.83 -8.35
CA LEU A 228 -1.64 16.07 -7.50
C LEU A 228 -1.93 16.25 -6.01
N GLU A 229 -2.49 17.41 -5.65
CA GLU A 229 -2.78 17.75 -4.27
C GLU A 229 -3.99 18.67 -4.21
N THR A 230 -4.87 18.38 -3.28
CA THR A 230 -6.07 19.17 -2.98
C THR A 230 -6.21 19.30 -1.47
N ARG A 231 -7.09 20.19 -1.03
CA ARG A 231 -7.62 20.23 0.34
C ARG A 231 -9.07 20.67 0.31
N VAL A 232 -9.77 20.46 1.41
CA VAL A 232 -11.12 20.99 1.60
C VAL A 232 -11.06 22.08 2.66
N VAL A 233 -11.52 23.27 2.32
CA VAL A 233 -11.57 24.43 3.22
C VAL A 233 -12.98 25.00 3.18
N ASP A 234 -13.62 25.12 4.31
CA ASP A 234 -15.01 25.62 4.45
C ASP A 234 -16.00 24.89 3.51
N GLY A 235 -15.78 23.58 3.29
CA GLY A 235 -16.61 22.75 2.42
C GLY A 235 -16.32 22.89 0.92
N ALA A 236 -15.35 23.71 0.52
CA ALA A 236 -14.94 23.89 -0.87
C ALA A 236 -13.63 23.14 -1.17
N LEU A 237 -13.55 22.53 -2.36
CA LEU A 237 -12.32 21.89 -2.84
C LEU A 237 -11.35 22.95 -3.35
N GLU A 238 -10.14 22.98 -2.80
CA GLU A 238 -9.03 23.77 -3.30
C GLU A 238 -8.00 22.88 -3.97
N ILE A 239 -7.58 23.24 -5.18
CA ILE A 239 -6.46 22.62 -5.85
C ILE A 239 -5.17 23.29 -5.37
N MET A 240 -4.25 22.52 -4.80
CA MET A 240 -2.99 23.03 -4.27
C MET A 240 -1.86 22.86 -5.29
N ARG A 241 -1.81 21.67 -5.93
CA ARG A 241 -0.73 21.31 -6.84
C ARG A 241 -1.26 20.49 -8.02
N LEU A 242 -0.73 20.77 -9.19
CA LEU A 242 -1.14 20.10 -10.41
C LEU A 242 0.01 19.92 -11.39
N GLN A 243 -0.22 19.12 -12.44
CA GLN A 243 0.72 18.89 -13.52
C GLN A 243 -0.01 18.92 -14.86
N PRO A 244 0.11 19.98 -15.68
CA PRO A 244 -0.36 19.99 -17.06
C PRO A 244 0.42 18.98 -17.91
N ALA A 245 -0.23 18.42 -18.93
CA ALA A 245 0.41 17.49 -19.85
C ALA A 245 1.71 18.07 -20.43
N GLY A 246 2.79 17.29 -20.38
CA GLY A 246 4.10 17.69 -20.89
C GLY A 246 4.88 18.70 -20.05
N LYS A 247 4.33 19.18 -18.93
CA LYS A 247 4.99 20.12 -18.01
C LYS A 247 5.44 19.44 -16.71
N LYS A 248 6.23 20.16 -15.91
CA LYS A 248 6.58 19.76 -14.54
C LYS A 248 5.41 20.07 -13.58
N PRO A 249 5.30 19.38 -12.45
CA PRO A 249 4.40 19.77 -11.38
C PRO A 249 4.60 21.22 -10.93
N MET A 250 3.50 21.92 -10.64
CA MET A 250 3.50 23.30 -10.18
C MET A 250 2.35 23.54 -9.20
N ASP A 251 2.43 24.60 -8.40
CA ASP A 251 1.34 25.05 -7.55
C ASP A 251 0.21 25.71 -8.38
N TRP A 252 -0.99 25.76 -7.80
CA TRP A 252 -2.17 26.34 -8.44
C TRP A 252 -1.98 27.81 -8.83
N LYS A 253 -1.35 28.62 -7.97
CA LYS A 253 -1.13 30.05 -8.22
C LYS A 253 -0.24 30.26 -9.45
N SER A 254 0.85 29.50 -9.57
CA SER A 254 1.76 29.56 -10.72
C SER A 254 1.04 29.14 -12.01
N PHE A 255 0.16 28.13 -11.94
CA PHE A 255 -0.66 27.72 -13.09
C PHE A 255 -1.60 28.82 -13.54
N VAL A 256 -2.36 29.43 -12.62
CA VAL A 256 -3.29 30.52 -12.91
C VAL A 256 -2.59 31.74 -13.49
N ASN A 257 -1.45 32.14 -12.94
CA ASN A 257 -0.65 33.25 -13.47
C ASN A 257 -0.21 32.97 -14.92
N GLY A 258 0.08 31.72 -15.24
CA GLY A 258 0.46 31.29 -16.60
C GLY A 258 -0.66 31.41 -17.63
N LEU A 259 -1.93 31.44 -17.20
CA LEU A 259 -3.11 31.62 -18.05
C LEU A 259 -3.35 33.10 -18.46
N ARG A 260 -2.62 34.06 -17.88
CA ARG A 260 -2.65 35.48 -18.24
C ARG A 260 -4.07 36.08 -18.23
N GLY A 261 -4.89 35.69 -17.28
CA GLY A 261 -6.26 36.21 -17.10
C GLY A 261 -7.33 35.51 -17.96
N ALA A 262 -6.99 34.42 -18.63
CA ALA A 262 -8.01 33.59 -19.30
C ALA A 262 -8.94 32.95 -18.26
N GLU A 263 -10.22 32.80 -18.61
CA GLU A 263 -11.19 32.06 -17.79
C GLU A 263 -10.72 30.62 -17.55
N ILE A 264 -10.99 30.11 -16.35
CA ILE A 264 -10.62 28.75 -15.96
C ILE A 264 -11.87 27.87 -16.03
N LYS A 265 -11.88 26.94 -16.97
CA LYS A 265 -12.92 25.92 -17.13
C LYS A 265 -12.37 24.56 -16.72
N ILE A 266 -12.87 24.04 -15.61
CA ILE A 266 -12.43 22.76 -15.07
C ILE A 266 -13.43 21.68 -15.47
N GLY A 267 -12.92 20.54 -15.94
CA GLY A 267 -13.74 19.43 -16.41
C GLY A 267 -14.07 19.47 -17.90
N GLU A 268 -13.67 20.51 -18.58
CA GLU A 268 -13.94 20.73 -20.01
C GLU A 268 -12.65 20.74 -20.83
#